data_11667d9f12e6c0d753a3ef779a58c1df
#
_entry.id   11667d9f12e6c0d753a3ef779a58c1df
#
_cell.length_a   1.000
_cell.length_b   1.000
_cell.length_c   1.000
_cell.angle_alpha   90.00
_cell.angle_beta   90.00
_cell.angle_gamma   90.00
#
_symmetry.space_group_name_H-M   'P 1'
#
loop_
_entity.id
_entity.type
_entity.pdbx_description
1 polymer ?
#
loop_
_entity_poly.entity_id
_entity_poly.type
_entity_poly.pdbx_seq_one_letter_code
_entity_poly.pdbx_strand_id
1 'polypeptide(L)'
;MKANATVSVRRNAVQNKKARTTGKVCTKKNTGSPLPQASADLPEQQIALDSIVPNDFNPRRNFSEQSLRELADNMTRIGLIHAVTLRPRSDGQEGYSLVCGERRFRAARLAGWETIRAKICPMSDAEAEDFAIAENLQREDITPFEQGQAFKRLIDTRRYDVGTLALHFGRTRDFVLSRIRLLDLIPEVIELLNSEEINISQALELCRYEKEIQREVYDGYFKMGLDCHWRHLRAKELRSRLAGMYLSQLNSYRFDKTECMSCASNRANQVLFADCGDCNVCQNRACMKRKNTEYLIAEAKRLLSECPGIRIGYFEDCSQGEVLQALRDESRPVRALGYAGYYE
;
A
#
# COMPACT_ATOMS: atom_id res chain seq x y z
N MET A 1 55.26 -44.98 -22.81
CA MET A 1 54.12 -45.74 -22.26
C MET A 1 53.86 -45.23 -20.82
N LYS A 2 52.95 -44.40 -20.64
CA LYS A 2 52.40 -43.99 -19.26
C LYS A 2 50.92 -43.97 -19.37
N ALA A 3 50.25 -44.85 -18.65
CA ALA A 3 48.84 -45.02 -18.58
C ALA A 3 48.22 -43.92 -17.70
N ASN A 4 47.27 -43.20 -18.24
CA ASN A 4 46.40 -42.24 -17.47
C ASN A 4 45.22 -43.02 -16.88
N ALA A 5 45.16 -43.08 -15.56
CA ALA A 5 44.01 -43.60 -14.83
C ALA A 5 43.01 -42.47 -14.62
N THR A 6 41.84 -42.55 -15.24
CA THR A 6 40.72 -41.63 -15.05
C THR A 6 39.87 -42.11 -13.88
N VAL A 7 39.86 -41.36 -12.77
CA VAL A 7 38.99 -41.64 -11.62
C VAL A 7 37.64 -41.00 -11.86
N SER A 8 36.61 -41.83 -12.08
CA SER A 8 35.21 -41.43 -12.17
C SER A 8 34.61 -41.35 -10.78
N VAL A 9 34.25 -40.15 -10.31
CA VAL A 9 33.50 -39.93 -9.05
C VAL A 9 32.01 -39.95 -9.37
N ARG A 10 31.35 -41.06 -8.99
CA ARG A 10 29.89 -41.15 -9.00
C ARG A 10 29.33 -40.28 -7.87
N ARG A 11 28.58 -39.22 -8.22
CA ARG A 11 27.77 -38.45 -7.27
C ARG A 11 26.50 -39.22 -6.95
N ASN A 12 26.38 -39.72 -5.72
CA ASN A 12 25.13 -40.25 -5.18
C ASN A 12 24.15 -39.12 -4.97
N ALA A 13 23.04 -39.15 -5.69
CA ALA A 13 21.91 -38.26 -5.47
C ALA A 13 21.19 -38.68 -4.16
N VAL A 14 21.34 -37.89 -3.11
CA VAL A 14 20.54 -38.01 -1.89
C VAL A 14 19.17 -37.40 -2.17
N GLN A 15 18.17 -38.24 -2.29
CA GLN A 15 16.77 -37.82 -2.34
C GLN A 15 16.33 -37.32 -0.98
N ASN A 16 16.28 -36.02 -0.81
CA ASN A 16 15.65 -35.36 0.34
C ASN A 16 14.13 -35.40 0.18
N LYS A 17 13.48 -36.39 0.83
CA LYS A 17 12.04 -36.39 1.04
C LYS A 17 11.69 -35.26 2.04
N LYS A 18 11.23 -34.12 1.53
CA LYS A 18 10.60 -33.09 2.36
C LYS A 18 9.30 -33.64 2.95
N ALA A 19 9.30 -33.91 4.23
CA ALA A 19 8.10 -34.15 5.01
C ALA A 19 7.26 -32.86 5.01
N ARG A 20 6.11 -32.87 4.34
CA ARG A 20 5.08 -31.83 4.44
C ARG A 20 4.40 -32.00 5.80
N THR A 21 4.82 -31.23 6.78
CA THR A 21 4.04 -31.00 8.00
C THR A 21 2.87 -30.07 7.61
N THR A 22 1.71 -30.67 7.40
CA THR A 22 0.45 -29.93 7.27
C THR A 22 0.06 -29.44 8.67
N GLY A 23 0.55 -28.24 9.02
CA GLY A 23 -0.03 -27.49 10.12
C GLY A 23 -1.47 -27.14 9.75
N LYS A 24 -2.45 -27.77 10.39
CA LYS A 24 -3.85 -27.36 10.37
C LYS A 24 -3.94 -25.95 10.97
N VAL A 25 -3.87 -24.94 10.11
CA VAL A 25 -4.35 -23.60 10.46
C VAL A 25 -5.85 -23.73 10.65
N CYS A 26 -6.29 -23.59 11.88
CA CYS A 26 -7.70 -23.54 12.24
C CYS A 26 -8.28 -22.22 11.69
N THR A 27 -8.65 -22.23 10.41
CA THR A 27 -9.43 -21.17 9.82
C THR A 27 -10.84 -21.28 10.37
N LYS A 28 -11.15 -20.48 11.41
CA LYS A 28 -12.55 -20.15 11.69
C LYS A 28 -13.12 -19.61 10.39
N LYS A 29 -13.97 -20.39 9.73
CA LYS A 29 -14.80 -19.93 8.62
C LYS A 29 -15.69 -18.83 9.18
N ASN A 30 -15.27 -17.58 9.06
CA ASN A 30 -16.19 -16.46 9.11
C ASN A 30 -17.03 -16.61 7.83
N THR A 31 -18.21 -17.20 7.95
CA THR A 31 -19.26 -17.14 6.93
C THR A 31 -19.79 -15.72 6.98
N GLY A 32 -19.04 -14.78 6.36
CA GLY A 32 -19.52 -13.44 6.16
C GLY A 32 -20.83 -13.52 5.37
N SER A 33 -21.88 -12.90 5.91
CA SER A 33 -23.12 -12.70 5.17
C SER A 33 -22.77 -12.02 3.83
N PRO A 34 -23.44 -12.38 2.72
CA PRO A 34 -23.25 -11.66 1.47
C PRO A 34 -23.55 -10.17 1.70
N LEU A 35 -22.81 -9.30 1.02
CA LEU A 35 -23.10 -7.86 1.05
C LEU A 35 -24.57 -7.64 0.70
N PRO A 36 -25.28 -6.73 1.40
CA PRO A 36 -26.67 -6.44 1.10
C PRO A 36 -26.79 -6.03 -0.36
N GLN A 37 -27.62 -6.75 -1.11
CA GLN A 37 -28.00 -6.36 -2.46
C GLN A 37 -29.38 -5.72 -2.35
N ALA A 38 -29.55 -4.52 -2.94
CA ALA A 38 -30.90 -4.08 -3.22
C ALA A 38 -31.48 -5.11 -4.18
N SER A 39 -32.43 -5.94 -3.70
CA SER A 39 -33.07 -6.90 -4.58
C SER A 39 -33.67 -6.13 -5.75
N ALA A 40 -33.27 -6.49 -6.97
CA ALA A 40 -33.77 -5.86 -8.19
C ALA A 40 -35.30 -5.87 -8.26
N ASP A 41 -35.91 -6.80 -7.54
CA ASP A 41 -37.33 -7.10 -7.53
C ASP A 41 -38.19 -6.32 -6.52
N LEU A 42 -37.57 -5.38 -5.73
CA LEU A 42 -38.36 -4.57 -4.80
C LEU A 42 -39.25 -3.57 -5.57
N PRO A 43 -40.56 -3.45 -5.25
CA PRO A 43 -41.43 -2.49 -5.87
C PRO A 43 -40.99 -1.06 -5.61
N GLU A 44 -41.05 -0.24 -6.65
CA GLU A 44 -40.83 1.19 -6.52
C GLU A 44 -42.11 1.87 -6.02
N GLN A 45 -41.98 2.78 -5.07
CA GLN A 45 -43.07 3.52 -4.46
C GLN A 45 -42.77 5.03 -4.49
N GLN A 46 -43.82 5.85 -4.52
CA GLN A 46 -43.70 7.30 -4.38
C GLN A 46 -43.68 7.64 -2.89
N ILE A 47 -42.61 8.24 -2.43
CA ILE A 47 -42.39 8.59 -1.01
C ILE A 47 -42.27 10.12 -0.90
N ALA A 48 -42.95 10.71 0.07
CA ALA A 48 -42.89 12.13 0.34
C ALA A 48 -41.46 12.54 0.74
N LEU A 49 -40.90 13.58 0.12
CA LEU A 49 -39.53 14.04 0.39
C LEU A 49 -39.33 14.47 1.84
N ASP A 50 -40.38 15.00 2.49
CA ASP A 50 -40.31 15.43 3.90
C ASP A 50 -40.25 14.25 4.87
N SER A 51 -40.65 13.05 4.46
CA SER A 51 -40.52 11.83 5.27
C SER A 51 -39.13 11.17 5.17
N ILE A 52 -38.21 11.75 4.37
CA ILE A 52 -36.89 11.18 4.11
C ILE A 52 -35.83 12.01 4.83
N VAL A 53 -35.06 11.35 5.69
CA VAL A 53 -33.87 11.93 6.36
C VAL A 53 -32.62 11.56 5.58
N PRO A 54 -31.74 12.54 5.24
CA PRO A 54 -30.44 12.28 4.64
C PRO A 54 -29.58 11.38 5.53
N ASN A 55 -28.68 10.63 4.92
CA ASN A 55 -27.79 9.71 5.63
C ASN A 55 -26.46 10.40 5.98
N ASP A 56 -26.02 10.27 7.24
CA ASP A 56 -24.73 10.78 7.71
C ASP A 56 -23.53 9.96 7.21
N PHE A 57 -23.77 8.75 6.67
CA PHE A 57 -22.70 7.83 6.19
C PHE A 57 -22.22 8.14 4.78
N ASN A 58 -22.79 9.13 4.09
CA ASN A 58 -22.39 9.41 2.70
C ASN A 58 -20.97 10.01 2.67
N PRO A 59 -19.98 9.35 2.06
CA PRO A 59 -18.61 9.85 2.01
C PRO A 59 -18.49 11.16 1.19
N ARG A 60 -19.42 11.40 0.28
CA ARG A 60 -19.43 12.62 -0.54
C ARG A 60 -20.23 13.73 0.13
N ARG A 61 -19.54 14.64 0.81
CA ARG A 61 -20.16 15.81 1.46
C ARG A 61 -20.24 17.05 0.56
N ASN A 62 -19.34 17.15 -0.42
CA ASN A 62 -19.25 18.30 -1.31
C ASN A 62 -19.94 18.00 -2.65
N PHE A 63 -21.07 18.65 -2.87
CA PHE A 63 -21.79 18.65 -4.14
C PHE A 63 -21.69 20.04 -4.75
N SER A 64 -21.22 20.14 -5.99
CA SER A 64 -21.28 21.39 -6.74
C SER A 64 -22.74 21.78 -6.93
N GLU A 65 -23.10 22.98 -6.49
CA GLU A 65 -24.45 23.50 -6.61
C GLU A 65 -24.93 23.55 -8.07
N GLN A 66 -24.02 23.97 -8.97
CA GLN A 66 -24.28 23.96 -10.39
C GLN A 66 -24.63 22.55 -10.92
N SER A 67 -23.83 21.53 -10.56
CA SER A 67 -24.10 20.14 -10.94
C SER A 67 -25.40 19.58 -10.37
N LEU A 68 -25.87 20.06 -9.21
CA LEU A 68 -27.16 19.70 -8.66
C LEU A 68 -28.31 20.37 -9.41
N ARG A 69 -28.17 21.63 -9.80
CA ARG A 69 -29.18 22.36 -10.62
C ARG A 69 -29.32 21.71 -12.01
N GLU A 70 -28.20 21.41 -12.69
CA GLU A 70 -28.23 20.69 -13.98
C GLU A 70 -28.95 19.35 -13.87
N LEU A 71 -28.73 18.61 -12.76
CA LEU A 71 -29.42 17.36 -12.51
C LEU A 71 -30.91 17.59 -12.22
N ALA A 72 -31.30 18.63 -11.46
CA ALA A 72 -32.69 18.99 -11.18
C ALA A 72 -33.45 19.35 -12.45
N ASP A 73 -32.85 20.16 -13.33
CA ASP A 73 -33.43 20.52 -14.64
C ASP A 73 -33.62 19.30 -15.53
N ASN A 74 -32.63 18.40 -15.53
CA ASN A 74 -32.68 17.15 -16.29
C ASN A 74 -33.80 16.23 -15.76
N MET A 75 -33.89 16.08 -14.43
CA MET A 75 -34.94 15.28 -13.79
C MET A 75 -36.35 15.86 -14.03
N THR A 76 -36.48 17.17 -14.08
CA THR A 76 -37.77 17.82 -14.42
C THR A 76 -38.18 17.55 -15.85
N ARG A 77 -37.20 17.49 -16.77
CA ARG A 77 -37.46 17.30 -18.20
C ARG A 77 -37.79 15.84 -18.59
N ILE A 78 -37.03 14.87 -18.04
CA ILE A 78 -37.12 13.44 -18.47
C ILE A 78 -37.57 12.51 -17.34
N GLY A 79 -37.80 13.04 -16.13
CA GLY A 79 -38.16 12.24 -14.96
C GLY A 79 -36.97 11.59 -14.27
N LEU A 80 -37.23 10.92 -13.17
CA LEU A 80 -36.26 10.14 -12.43
C LEU A 80 -36.06 8.77 -13.08
N ILE A 81 -34.87 8.51 -13.66
CA ILE A 81 -34.57 7.25 -14.33
C ILE A 81 -34.41 6.10 -13.32
N HIS A 82 -33.65 6.33 -12.25
CA HIS A 82 -33.37 5.33 -11.21
C HIS A 82 -33.91 5.78 -9.86
N ALA A 83 -34.71 4.95 -9.22
CA ALA A 83 -35.27 5.18 -7.89
C ALA A 83 -34.12 5.34 -6.85
N VAL A 84 -34.39 6.09 -5.79
CA VAL A 84 -33.51 6.16 -4.61
C VAL A 84 -33.74 4.93 -3.72
N THR A 85 -32.75 4.56 -2.92
CA THR A 85 -32.88 3.45 -1.95
C THR A 85 -33.07 4.02 -0.56
N LEU A 86 -34.14 3.62 0.07
CA LEU A 86 -34.54 4.01 1.41
C LEU A 86 -34.61 2.80 2.34
N ARG A 87 -34.51 3.04 3.62
CA ARG A 87 -34.86 2.07 4.68
C ARG A 87 -35.78 2.70 5.70
N PRO A 88 -36.60 1.93 6.43
CA PRO A 88 -37.31 2.46 7.59
C PRO A 88 -36.31 3.03 8.60
N ARG A 89 -36.71 4.07 9.31
CA ARG A 89 -35.88 4.69 10.36
C ARG A 89 -35.65 3.70 11.51
N SER A 90 -34.41 3.67 12.02
CA SER A 90 -34.00 2.80 13.14
C SER A 90 -34.25 3.43 14.53
N ASP A 91 -34.53 4.74 14.57
CA ASP A 91 -34.76 5.50 15.80
C ASP A 91 -36.21 5.44 16.33
N GLY A 92 -37.07 4.63 15.71
CA GLY A 92 -38.48 4.45 16.10
C GLY A 92 -39.38 5.59 15.67
N GLN A 93 -38.89 6.60 14.96
CA GLN A 93 -39.71 7.65 14.36
C GLN A 93 -40.30 7.21 13.03
N GLU A 94 -41.45 7.76 12.66
CA GLU A 94 -42.03 7.51 11.34
C GLU A 94 -41.19 8.13 10.23
N GLY A 95 -41.10 7.44 9.10
CA GLY A 95 -40.35 7.90 7.93
C GLY A 95 -39.20 6.97 7.54
N TYR A 96 -38.34 7.49 6.68
CA TYR A 96 -37.30 6.73 6.02
C TYR A 96 -35.93 7.41 6.13
N SER A 97 -34.88 6.61 6.20
CA SER A 97 -33.49 7.09 6.06
C SER A 97 -33.00 6.79 4.65
N LEU A 98 -32.36 7.75 4.01
CA LEU A 98 -31.78 7.60 2.67
C LEU A 98 -30.54 6.71 2.76
N VAL A 99 -30.48 5.64 1.99
CA VAL A 99 -29.32 4.75 1.89
C VAL A 99 -28.47 5.14 0.70
N CYS A 100 -29.07 5.25 -0.49
CA CYS A 100 -28.41 5.64 -1.73
C CYS A 100 -29.24 6.62 -2.56
N GLY A 101 -28.54 7.48 -3.33
CA GLY A 101 -29.21 8.43 -4.23
C GLY A 101 -29.24 9.87 -3.71
N GLU A 102 -28.32 10.28 -2.84
CA GLU A 102 -28.26 11.62 -2.25
C GLU A 102 -28.34 12.76 -3.27
N ARG A 103 -27.63 12.67 -4.40
CA ARG A 103 -27.70 13.69 -5.46
C ARG A 103 -29.12 13.82 -6.03
N ARG A 104 -29.78 12.70 -6.29
CA ARG A 104 -31.15 12.65 -6.82
C ARG A 104 -32.16 13.22 -5.82
N PHE A 105 -32.00 12.86 -4.55
CA PHE A 105 -32.82 13.40 -3.46
C PHE A 105 -32.68 14.93 -3.34
N ARG A 106 -31.45 15.45 -3.33
CA ARG A 106 -31.20 16.90 -3.28
C ARG A 106 -31.68 17.63 -4.52
N ALA A 107 -31.48 17.03 -5.72
CA ALA A 107 -31.95 17.58 -6.97
C ALA A 107 -33.51 17.63 -7.02
N ALA A 108 -34.19 16.60 -6.53
CA ALA A 108 -35.65 16.59 -6.42
C ALA A 108 -36.15 17.69 -5.47
N ARG A 109 -35.49 17.92 -4.32
CA ARG A 109 -35.80 19.05 -3.45
C ARG A 109 -35.60 20.41 -4.11
N LEU A 110 -34.49 20.59 -4.85
CA LEU A 110 -34.23 21.81 -5.62
C LEU A 110 -35.27 22.06 -6.73
N ALA A 111 -35.76 20.98 -7.37
CA ALA A 111 -36.80 21.03 -8.37
C ALA A 111 -38.22 21.24 -7.80
N GLY A 112 -38.37 21.30 -6.46
CA GLY A 112 -39.65 21.50 -5.80
C GLY A 112 -40.60 20.30 -5.87
N TRP A 113 -40.08 19.09 -6.03
CA TRP A 113 -40.91 17.89 -6.02
C TRP A 113 -41.48 17.61 -4.61
N GLU A 114 -42.69 17.10 -4.55
CA GLU A 114 -43.31 16.68 -3.29
C GLU A 114 -42.94 15.22 -2.93
N THR A 115 -42.77 14.37 -3.96
CA THR A 115 -42.50 12.95 -3.80
C THR A 115 -41.35 12.51 -4.71
N ILE A 116 -40.69 11.40 -4.34
CA ILE A 116 -39.64 10.78 -5.14
C ILE A 116 -39.86 9.27 -5.23
N ARG A 117 -39.56 8.66 -6.38
CA ARG A 117 -39.58 7.20 -6.52
C ARG A 117 -38.45 6.57 -5.70
N ALA A 118 -38.81 5.62 -4.85
CA ALA A 118 -37.90 4.94 -3.96
C ALA A 118 -38.17 3.44 -3.89
N LYS A 119 -37.09 2.67 -3.63
CA LYS A 119 -37.15 1.29 -3.19
C LYS A 119 -36.93 1.22 -1.71
N ILE A 120 -37.81 0.58 -0.97
CA ILE A 120 -37.71 0.45 0.49
C ILE A 120 -37.06 -0.90 0.80
N CYS A 121 -35.86 -0.87 1.36
CA CYS A 121 -35.08 -2.05 1.76
C CYS A 121 -34.95 -2.07 3.27
N PRO A 122 -35.65 -2.94 4.00
CA PRO A 122 -35.39 -3.13 5.44
C PRO A 122 -33.96 -3.60 5.65
N MET A 123 -33.17 -2.84 6.36
CA MET A 123 -31.77 -3.17 6.69
C MET A 123 -31.33 -2.46 7.96
N SER A 124 -30.41 -3.05 8.71
CA SER A 124 -29.77 -2.44 9.86
C SER A 124 -28.86 -1.26 9.45
N ASP A 125 -28.41 -0.46 10.42
CA ASP A 125 -27.47 0.65 10.18
C ASP A 125 -26.17 0.15 9.54
N ALA A 126 -25.68 -0.99 10.01
CA ALA A 126 -24.47 -1.61 9.51
C ALA A 126 -24.60 -2.09 8.05
N GLU A 127 -25.73 -2.72 7.71
CA GLU A 127 -26.00 -3.15 6.34
C GLU A 127 -26.22 -1.98 5.40
N ALA A 128 -26.83 -0.89 5.87
CA ALA A 128 -27.02 0.33 5.09
C ALA A 128 -25.69 1.01 4.77
N GLU A 129 -24.77 1.05 5.73
CA GLU A 129 -23.41 1.56 5.49
C GLU A 129 -22.66 0.71 4.47
N ASP A 130 -22.67 -0.60 4.62
CA ASP A 130 -22.03 -1.52 3.70
C ASP A 130 -22.60 -1.40 2.29
N PHE A 131 -23.94 -1.29 2.19
CA PHE A 131 -24.63 -1.11 0.92
C PHE A 131 -24.23 0.20 0.22
N ALA A 132 -24.18 1.31 0.96
CA ALA A 132 -23.77 2.60 0.42
C ALA A 132 -22.31 2.59 -0.08
N ILE A 133 -21.41 1.91 0.64
CA ILE A 133 -20.02 1.72 0.21
C ILE A 133 -19.95 0.85 -1.04
N ALA A 134 -20.72 -0.25 -1.09
CA ALA A 134 -20.73 -1.17 -2.21
C ALA A 134 -21.30 -0.52 -3.49
N GLU A 135 -22.36 0.28 -3.38
CA GLU A 135 -22.92 1.05 -4.50
C GLU A 135 -21.87 2.03 -5.04
N ASN A 136 -21.22 2.76 -4.15
CA ASN A 136 -20.18 3.71 -4.57
C ASN A 136 -18.98 3.03 -5.26
N LEU A 137 -18.63 1.81 -4.87
CA LEU A 137 -17.57 1.01 -5.52
C LEU A 137 -17.93 0.56 -6.95
N GLN A 138 -19.22 0.50 -7.30
CA GLN A 138 -19.69 0.11 -8.64
C GLN A 138 -19.75 1.27 -9.63
N ARG A 139 -19.46 2.50 -9.18
CA ARG A 139 -19.46 3.68 -10.05
C ARG A 139 -18.25 3.65 -10.99
N GLU A 140 -18.46 4.13 -12.22
CA GLU A 140 -17.40 4.21 -13.23
C GLU A 140 -16.35 5.29 -12.93
N ASP A 141 -16.76 6.36 -12.22
CA ASP A 141 -15.94 7.55 -11.93
C ASP A 141 -15.13 7.44 -10.61
N ILE A 142 -15.15 6.30 -9.93
CA ILE A 142 -14.42 6.11 -8.68
C ILE A 142 -12.92 5.91 -8.92
N THR A 143 -12.10 6.72 -8.27
CA THR A 143 -10.64 6.63 -8.39
C THR A 143 -10.08 5.36 -7.72
N PRO A 144 -8.90 4.86 -8.16
CA PRO A 144 -8.25 3.72 -7.52
C PRO A 144 -7.98 3.90 -6.03
N PHE A 145 -7.71 5.12 -5.59
CA PHE A 145 -7.50 5.47 -4.19
C PHE A 145 -8.80 5.39 -3.39
N GLU A 146 -9.89 5.95 -3.91
CA GLU A 146 -11.23 5.86 -3.28
C GLU A 146 -11.72 4.40 -3.19
N GLN A 147 -11.44 3.56 -4.21
CA GLN A 147 -11.69 2.11 -4.13
C GLN A 147 -10.95 1.49 -2.95
N GLY A 148 -9.68 1.86 -2.75
CA GLY A 148 -8.89 1.41 -1.61
C GLY A 148 -9.49 1.79 -0.27
N GLN A 149 -9.93 3.04 -0.12
CA GLN A 149 -10.61 3.51 1.08
C GLN A 149 -11.89 2.73 1.37
N ALA A 150 -12.71 2.51 0.34
CA ALA A 150 -13.96 1.76 0.46
C ALA A 150 -13.70 0.29 0.88
N PHE A 151 -12.76 -0.40 0.24
CA PHE A 151 -12.38 -1.76 0.63
C PHE A 151 -11.83 -1.82 2.05
N LYS A 152 -10.97 -0.89 2.42
CA LYS A 152 -10.41 -0.81 3.78
C LYS A 152 -11.51 -0.64 4.83
N ARG A 153 -12.48 0.27 4.59
CA ARG A 153 -13.62 0.47 5.50
C ARG A 153 -14.42 -0.83 5.69
N LEU A 154 -14.77 -1.53 4.60
CA LEU A 154 -15.50 -2.80 4.69
C LEU A 154 -14.74 -3.87 5.46
N ILE A 155 -13.42 -3.96 5.33
CA ILE A 155 -12.59 -4.89 6.08
C ILE A 155 -12.52 -4.51 7.57
N ASP A 156 -12.39 -3.23 7.87
CA ASP A 156 -12.27 -2.73 9.25
C ASP A 156 -13.54 -2.99 10.07
N THR A 157 -14.70 -3.15 9.43
CA THR A 157 -15.94 -3.61 10.08
C THR A 157 -15.83 -5.04 10.61
N ARG A 158 -14.80 -5.82 10.21
CA ARG A 158 -14.59 -7.24 10.50
C ARG A 158 -15.72 -8.18 10.03
N ARG A 159 -16.63 -7.68 9.20
CA ARG A 159 -17.68 -8.48 8.58
C ARG A 159 -17.22 -9.15 7.30
N TYR A 160 -16.26 -8.53 6.62
CA TYR A 160 -15.72 -8.99 5.34
C TYR A 160 -14.21 -9.18 5.40
N ASP A 161 -13.73 -10.17 4.68
CA ASP A 161 -12.32 -10.36 4.38
C ASP A 161 -12.04 -10.04 2.90
N VAL A 162 -10.75 -9.98 2.55
CA VAL A 162 -10.31 -9.71 1.18
C VAL A 162 -10.89 -10.71 0.17
N GLY A 163 -11.04 -11.98 0.58
CA GLY A 163 -11.57 -13.03 -0.29
C GLY A 163 -13.06 -12.85 -0.59
N THR A 164 -13.83 -12.54 0.44
CA THR A 164 -15.28 -12.29 0.33
C THR A 164 -15.54 -11.07 -0.55
N LEU A 165 -14.81 -9.96 -0.35
CA LEU A 165 -14.93 -8.76 -1.18
C LEU A 165 -14.54 -9.03 -2.64
N ALA A 166 -13.44 -9.75 -2.87
CA ALA A 166 -13.03 -10.11 -4.21
C ALA A 166 -14.11 -10.90 -4.97
N LEU A 167 -14.71 -11.89 -4.31
CA LEU A 167 -15.82 -12.68 -4.87
C LEU A 167 -17.05 -11.81 -5.15
N HIS A 168 -17.44 -10.96 -4.20
CA HIS A 168 -18.63 -10.12 -4.32
C HIS A 168 -18.53 -9.15 -5.51
N PHE A 169 -17.36 -8.52 -5.69
CA PHE A 169 -17.15 -7.56 -6.78
C PHE A 169 -16.64 -8.19 -8.08
N GLY A 170 -16.57 -9.54 -8.17
CA GLY A 170 -16.05 -10.23 -9.36
C GLY A 170 -14.61 -9.86 -9.68
N ARG A 171 -13.79 -9.61 -8.66
CA ARG A 171 -12.39 -9.21 -8.78
C ARG A 171 -11.47 -10.25 -8.14
N THR A 172 -10.17 -10.15 -8.41
CA THR A 172 -9.16 -10.98 -7.74
C THR A 172 -8.81 -10.42 -6.36
N ARG A 173 -8.28 -11.26 -5.46
CA ARG A 173 -7.74 -10.82 -4.17
C ARG A 173 -6.64 -9.78 -4.34
N ASP A 174 -5.78 -9.97 -5.36
CA ASP A 174 -4.68 -9.04 -5.68
C ASP A 174 -5.21 -7.67 -6.10
N PHE A 175 -6.34 -7.63 -6.82
CA PHE A 175 -7.00 -6.37 -7.15
C PHE A 175 -7.38 -5.60 -5.87
N VAL A 176 -8.08 -6.25 -4.94
CA VAL A 176 -8.51 -5.63 -3.67
C VAL A 176 -7.29 -5.16 -2.86
N LEU A 177 -6.29 -6.04 -2.70
CA LEU A 177 -5.06 -5.70 -1.98
C LEU A 177 -4.29 -4.55 -2.64
N SER A 178 -4.19 -4.53 -3.97
CA SER A 178 -3.52 -3.45 -4.70
C SER A 178 -4.16 -2.08 -4.44
N ARG A 179 -5.50 -2.03 -4.36
CA ARG A 179 -6.22 -0.79 -4.04
C ARG A 179 -5.98 -0.34 -2.60
N ILE A 180 -6.01 -1.27 -1.65
CA ILE A 180 -5.72 -0.98 -0.22
C ILE A 180 -4.29 -0.46 -0.05
N ARG A 181 -3.31 -1.04 -0.76
CA ARG A 181 -1.91 -0.58 -0.73
C ARG A 181 -1.74 0.88 -1.14
N LEU A 182 -2.59 1.41 -2.04
CA LEU A 182 -2.52 2.82 -2.44
C LEU A 182 -2.78 3.80 -1.29
N LEU A 183 -3.36 3.34 -0.17
CA LEU A 183 -3.58 4.16 1.03
C LEU A 183 -2.28 4.53 1.74
N ASP A 184 -1.19 3.83 1.45
CA ASP A 184 0.15 4.12 1.99
C ASP A 184 0.89 5.22 1.21
N LEU A 185 0.27 5.79 0.15
CA LEU A 185 0.85 6.89 -0.62
C LEU A 185 0.78 8.24 0.13
N ILE A 186 1.72 9.12 -0.19
CA ILE A 186 1.64 10.54 0.18
C ILE A 186 0.63 11.28 -0.69
N PRO A 187 0.02 12.38 -0.20
CA PRO A 187 -1.01 13.12 -0.94
C PRO A 187 -0.57 13.56 -2.35
N GLU A 188 0.65 14.01 -2.50
CA GLU A 188 1.20 14.51 -3.76
C GLU A 188 1.25 13.41 -4.84
N VAL A 189 1.54 12.17 -4.45
CA VAL A 189 1.56 11.01 -5.35
C VAL A 189 0.13 10.54 -5.67
N ILE A 190 -0.81 10.70 -4.72
CA ILE A 190 -2.23 10.43 -4.96
C ILE A 190 -2.79 11.39 -6.01
N GLU A 191 -2.40 12.66 -5.97
CA GLU A 191 -2.78 13.65 -6.99
C GLU A 191 -2.29 13.25 -8.37
N LEU A 192 -1.01 12.82 -8.50
CA LEU A 192 -0.45 12.33 -9.75
C LEU A 192 -1.17 11.08 -10.27
N LEU A 193 -1.63 10.20 -9.38
CA LEU A 193 -2.40 9.02 -9.76
C LEU A 193 -3.80 9.39 -10.24
N ASN A 194 -4.46 10.35 -9.56
CA ASN A 194 -5.81 10.81 -9.91
C ASN A 194 -5.83 11.65 -11.19
N SER A 195 -4.74 12.37 -11.50
CA SER A 195 -4.56 13.09 -12.76
C SER A 195 -4.04 12.22 -13.91
N GLU A 196 -3.87 10.92 -13.68
CA GLU A 196 -3.35 9.94 -14.64
C GLU A 196 -1.92 10.22 -15.13
N GLU A 197 -1.18 11.08 -14.43
CA GLU A 197 0.23 11.38 -14.74
C GLU A 197 1.17 10.21 -14.38
N ILE A 198 0.72 9.35 -13.46
CA ILE A 198 1.34 8.05 -13.17
C ILE A 198 0.27 6.97 -13.18
N ASN A 199 0.66 5.76 -13.52
CA ASN A 199 -0.25 4.62 -13.50
C ASN A 199 -0.22 3.87 -12.15
N ILE A 200 -1.23 3.02 -11.94
CA ILE A 200 -1.36 2.20 -10.70
C ILE A 200 -0.11 1.36 -10.42
N SER A 201 0.53 0.82 -11.46
CA SER A 201 1.72 -0.02 -11.27
C SER A 201 2.92 0.78 -10.75
N GLN A 202 3.10 2.03 -11.20
CA GLN A 202 4.10 2.95 -10.67
C GLN A 202 3.78 3.35 -9.23
N ALA A 203 2.52 3.70 -8.95
CA ALA A 203 2.05 4.04 -7.62
C ALA A 203 2.30 2.90 -6.62
N LEU A 204 2.04 1.64 -7.01
CA LEU A 204 2.29 0.46 -6.20
C LEU A 204 3.79 0.22 -5.91
N GLU A 205 4.70 0.63 -6.80
CA GLU A 205 6.13 0.58 -6.48
C GLU A 205 6.52 1.62 -5.42
N LEU A 206 5.90 2.81 -5.43
CA LEU A 206 6.13 3.85 -4.42
C LEU A 206 5.54 3.47 -3.06
N CYS A 207 4.37 2.83 -3.00
CA CYS A 207 3.76 2.34 -1.75
C CYS A 207 4.69 1.41 -0.93
N ARG A 208 5.71 0.82 -1.57
CA ARG A 208 6.65 -0.10 -0.92
C ARG A 208 7.67 0.62 -0.05
N TYR A 209 7.68 1.93 -0.04
CA TYR A 209 8.65 2.77 0.67
C TYR A 209 7.97 3.62 1.73
N GLU A 210 8.69 3.92 2.81
CA GLU A 210 8.25 4.81 3.87
C GLU A 210 7.93 6.21 3.31
N LYS A 211 7.03 6.96 3.97
CA LYS A 211 6.51 8.24 3.45
C LYS A 211 7.61 9.30 3.26
N GLU A 212 8.67 9.24 4.05
CA GLU A 212 9.84 10.10 3.95
C GLU A 212 10.57 9.87 2.61
N ILE A 213 10.77 8.60 2.25
CA ILE A 213 11.39 8.21 0.97
C ILE A 213 10.48 8.59 -0.20
N GLN A 214 9.16 8.35 -0.07
CA GLN A 214 8.22 8.78 -1.11
C GLN A 214 8.28 10.28 -1.36
N ARG A 215 8.40 11.11 -0.30
CA ARG A 215 8.51 12.57 -0.41
C ARG A 215 9.83 12.99 -1.07
N GLU A 216 10.95 12.38 -0.66
CA GLU A 216 12.26 12.61 -1.28
C GLU A 216 12.24 12.26 -2.78
N VAL A 217 11.63 11.13 -3.14
CA VAL A 217 11.46 10.71 -4.54
C VAL A 217 10.55 11.66 -5.31
N TYR A 218 9.45 12.11 -4.70
CA TYR A 218 8.55 13.08 -5.33
C TYR A 218 9.26 14.39 -5.63
N ASP A 219 9.93 14.99 -4.62
CA ASP A 219 10.62 16.25 -4.75
C ASP A 219 11.80 16.19 -5.73
N GLY A 220 12.53 15.07 -5.76
CA GLY A 220 13.70 14.89 -6.62
C GLY A 220 13.40 14.46 -8.05
N TYR A 221 12.28 13.73 -8.28
CA TYR A 221 12.09 13.06 -9.57
C TYR A 221 10.66 13.07 -10.14
N PHE A 222 9.65 13.47 -9.36
CA PHE A 222 8.25 13.49 -9.83
C PHE A 222 7.65 14.88 -9.93
N LYS A 223 8.29 15.89 -9.33
CA LYS A 223 7.82 17.28 -9.39
C LYS A 223 7.93 17.84 -10.81
N MET A 224 6.98 18.70 -11.18
CA MET A 224 7.03 19.40 -12.49
C MET A 224 8.25 20.32 -12.57
N GLY A 225 8.80 20.46 -13.77
CA GLY A 225 9.93 21.37 -14.05
C GLY A 225 11.31 20.76 -13.79
N LEU A 226 11.40 19.46 -13.48
CA LEU A 226 12.66 18.74 -13.38
C LEU A 226 13.11 18.24 -14.76
N ASP A 227 14.40 18.39 -15.10
CA ASP A 227 14.98 17.92 -16.36
C ASP A 227 14.93 16.38 -16.46
N CYS A 228 15.02 15.68 -15.33
CA CYS A 228 15.00 14.23 -15.23
C CYS A 228 13.81 13.74 -14.36
N HIS A 229 12.59 13.80 -14.87
CA HIS A 229 11.45 13.27 -14.15
C HIS A 229 11.20 11.76 -14.47
N TRP A 230 10.71 11.04 -13.48
CA TRP A 230 10.50 9.59 -13.58
C TRP A 230 9.06 9.18 -13.93
N ARG A 231 8.17 10.11 -14.22
CA ARG A 231 6.76 9.83 -14.55
C ARG A 231 6.60 8.95 -15.79
N HIS A 232 7.53 9.06 -16.76
CA HIS A 232 7.53 8.26 -17.98
C HIS A 232 8.12 6.85 -17.83
N LEU A 233 8.78 6.55 -16.70
CA LEU A 233 9.42 5.25 -16.49
C LEU A 233 8.38 4.14 -16.36
N ARG A 234 8.68 2.97 -16.91
CA ARG A 234 7.89 1.78 -16.63
C ARG A 234 8.08 1.36 -15.17
N ALA A 235 7.04 0.73 -14.58
CA ALA A 235 7.09 0.30 -13.17
C ALA A 235 8.33 -0.55 -12.84
N LYS A 236 8.79 -1.40 -13.76
CA LYS A 236 10.00 -2.22 -13.58
C LYS A 236 11.27 -1.37 -13.49
N GLU A 237 11.39 -0.34 -14.32
CA GLU A 237 12.54 0.58 -14.30
C GLU A 237 12.53 1.43 -13.04
N LEU A 238 11.34 1.95 -12.67
CA LEU A 238 11.14 2.69 -11.43
C LEU A 238 11.56 1.84 -10.23
N ARG A 239 11.10 0.57 -10.16
CA ARG A 239 11.51 -0.38 -9.13
C ARG A 239 13.03 -0.51 -9.03
N SER A 240 13.71 -0.70 -10.17
CA SER A 240 15.17 -0.89 -10.21
C SER A 240 15.91 0.35 -9.69
N ARG A 241 15.48 1.56 -10.08
CA ARG A 241 16.09 2.81 -9.61
C ARG A 241 15.87 3.02 -8.12
N LEU A 242 14.62 2.86 -7.65
CA LEU A 242 14.28 2.96 -6.23
C LEU A 242 15.05 1.94 -5.38
N ALA A 243 15.15 0.70 -5.85
CA ALA A 243 15.91 -0.33 -5.14
C ALA A 243 17.40 0.02 -5.03
N GLY A 244 18.01 0.48 -6.11
CA GLY A 244 19.42 0.91 -6.11
C GLY A 244 19.69 2.10 -5.19
N MET A 245 18.73 3.02 -5.07
CA MET A 245 18.90 4.24 -4.27
C MET A 245 18.57 4.05 -2.79
N TYR A 246 17.53 3.29 -2.47
CA TYR A 246 16.93 3.27 -1.12
C TYR A 246 17.00 1.93 -0.40
N LEU A 247 17.38 0.85 -1.06
CA LEU A 247 17.49 -0.45 -0.41
C LEU A 247 18.93 -0.82 -0.11
N SER A 248 19.15 -1.40 1.05
CA SER A 248 20.42 -1.98 1.47
C SER A 248 20.28 -3.48 1.61
N GLN A 249 21.15 -4.24 0.95
CA GLN A 249 21.20 -5.69 1.09
C GLN A 249 21.77 -6.07 2.43
N LEU A 250 20.98 -6.69 3.32
CA LEU A 250 21.45 -7.11 4.65
C LEU A 250 22.64 -8.06 4.58
N ASN A 251 22.69 -8.93 3.57
CA ASN A 251 23.76 -9.90 3.40
C ASN A 251 25.14 -9.28 3.04
N SER A 252 25.14 -8.04 2.54
CA SER A 252 26.38 -7.32 2.22
C SER A 252 27.10 -6.77 3.45
N TYR A 253 26.45 -6.82 4.62
CA TYR A 253 27.01 -6.31 5.86
C TYR A 253 27.36 -7.45 6.84
N ARG A 254 28.33 -7.24 7.71
CA ARG A 254 28.84 -8.24 8.65
C ARG A 254 28.39 -8.06 10.09
N PHE A 255 27.76 -6.94 10.45
CA PHE A 255 27.25 -6.72 11.80
C PHE A 255 26.16 -7.74 12.17
N ASP A 256 25.85 -7.88 13.45
CA ASP A 256 24.78 -8.75 13.94
C ASP A 256 23.40 -8.28 13.45
N LYS A 257 22.65 -9.20 12.83
CA LYS A 257 21.36 -8.93 12.21
C LYS A 257 20.16 -9.44 13.00
N THR A 258 20.41 -9.93 14.24
CA THR A 258 19.35 -10.51 15.08
C THR A 258 18.14 -9.58 15.22
N GLU A 259 18.37 -8.32 15.52
CA GLU A 259 17.32 -7.30 15.61
C GLU A 259 16.66 -7.00 14.26
N CYS A 260 17.39 -7.16 13.15
CA CYS A 260 16.88 -6.88 11.81
C CYS A 260 15.84 -7.94 11.36
N MET A 261 15.85 -9.13 11.96
CA MET A 261 14.90 -10.18 11.60
C MET A 261 13.45 -9.86 11.98
N SER A 262 13.23 -9.04 13.01
CA SER A 262 11.92 -8.58 13.46
C SER A 262 11.64 -7.09 13.17
N CYS A 263 12.59 -6.38 12.54
CA CYS A 263 12.50 -4.94 12.30
C CYS A 263 11.47 -4.61 11.23
N ALA A 264 10.65 -3.58 11.46
CA ALA A 264 9.63 -3.12 10.51
C ALA A 264 10.23 -2.59 9.18
N SER A 265 11.44 -2.02 9.21
CA SER A 265 12.14 -1.55 8.00
C SER A 265 12.76 -2.68 7.16
N ASN A 266 12.76 -3.92 7.66
CA ASN A 266 13.11 -5.10 6.86
C ASN A 266 11.89 -5.50 6.01
N ARG A 267 12.04 -5.51 4.69
CA ARG A 267 10.94 -5.84 3.76
C ARG A 267 10.33 -7.21 3.97
N ALA A 268 11.07 -8.18 4.47
CA ALA A 268 10.54 -9.50 4.80
C ALA A 268 9.40 -9.44 5.84
N ASN A 269 9.35 -8.39 6.67
CA ASN A 269 8.35 -8.22 7.73
C ASN A 269 7.16 -7.34 7.32
N GLN A 270 7.16 -6.80 6.10
CA GLN A 270 6.06 -5.99 5.59
C GLN A 270 4.95 -6.88 5.03
N VAL A 271 3.93 -7.16 5.84
CA VAL A 271 2.84 -8.11 5.54
C VAL A 271 2.14 -7.84 4.20
N LEU A 272 1.92 -6.57 3.84
CA LEU A 272 1.27 -6.18 2.58
C LEU A 272 2.13 -6.43 1.34
N PHE A 273 3.43 -6.69 1.50
CA PHE A 273 4.40 -6.84 0.42
C PHE A 273 5.20 -8.14 0.49
N ALA A 274 4.80 -9.08 1.35
CA ALA A 274 5.50 -10.35 1.58
C ALA A 274 5.71 -11.19 0.29
N ASP A 275 4.80 -11.05 -0.69
CA ASP A 275 4.86 -11.80 -1.96
C ASP A 275 5.89 -11.24 -2.98
N CYS A 276 6.61 -10.18 -2.63
CA CYS A 276 7.44 -9.45 -3.58
C CYS A 276 8.89 -9.95 -3.71
N GLY A 277 9.25 -11.06 -3.07
CA GLY A 277 10.54 -11.75 -3.26
C GLY A 277 11.80 -11.02 -2.76
N ASP A 278 11.67 -9.82 -2.21
CA ASP A 278 12.78 -8.99 -1.72
C ASP A 278 13.12 -9.34 -0.24
N CYS A 279 13.38 -10.59 0.05
CA CYS A 279 13.85 -11.01 1.38
C CYS A 279 15.25 -10.46 1.63
N ASN A 280 15.55 -10.08 2.89
CA ASN A 280 16.86 -9.59 3.33
C ASN A 280 17.29 -8.20 2.81
N VAL A 281 16.34 -7.31 2.55
CA VAL A 281 16.63 -5.90 2.24
C VAL A 281 16.02 -4.97 3.30
N CYS A 282 16.77 -3.94 3.65
CA CYS A 282 16.38 -2.92 4.62
C CYS A 282 16.20 -1.56 3.94
N GLN A 283 15.14 -0.85 4.30
CA GLN A 283 14.84 0.50 3.81
C GLN A 283 15.52 1.58 4.65
N ASN A 284 15.88 1.29 5.92
CA ASN A 284 16.47 2.28 6.82
C ASN A 284 17.99 2.36 6.62
N ARG A 285 18.42 3.17 5.65
CA ARG A 285 19.83 3.38 5.33
C ARG A 285 20.63 4.00 6.50
N ALA A 286 20.01 4.92 7.25
CA ALA A 286 20.67 5.55 8.38
C ALA A 286 21.00 4.52 9.48
N CYS A 287 20.05 3.64 9.81
CA CYS A 287 20.27 2.55 10.75
C CYS A 287 21.36 1.58 10.23
N MET A 288 21.33 1.23 8.94
CA MET A 288 22.32 0.36 8.32
C MET A 288 23.73 0.99 8.38
N LYS A 289 23.84 2.28 8.03
CA LYS A 289 25.11 3.01 8.12
C LYS A 289 25.64 3.01 9.54
N ARG A 290 24.81 3.37 10.53
CA ARG A 290 25.19 3.40 11.95
C ARG A 290 25.69 2.03 12.43
N LYS A 291 24.90 0.96 12.25
CA LYS A 291 25.28 -0.39 12.68
C LYS A 291 26.56 -0.89 12.00
N ASN A 292 26.74 -0.56 10.72
CA ASN A 292 27.95 -0.91 10.01
C ASN A 292 29.16 -0.13 10.53
N THR A 293 29.02 1.15 10.81
CA THR A 293 30.08 1.98 11.39
C THR A 293 30.50 1.47 12.78
N GLU A 294 29.54 1.17 13.66
CA GLU A 294 29.77 0.57 14.97
C GLU A 294 30.54 -0.76 14.87
N TYR A 295 30.08 -1.63 13.94
CA TYR A 295 30.76 -2.91 13.68
C TYR A 295 32.21 -2.70 13.20
N LEU A 296 32.44 -1.79 12.26
CA LEU A 296 33.78 -1.53 11.71
C LEU A 296 34.71 -0.97 12.74
N ILE A 297 34.23 -0.07 13.64
CA ILE A 297 35.02 0.45 14.76
C ILE A 297 35.40 -0.69 15.70
N ALA A 298 34.44 -1.53 16.08
CA ALA A 298 34.72 -2.65 17.00
C ALA A 298 35.71 -3.63 16.40
N GLU A 299 35.54 -3.98 15.10
CA GLU A 299 36.42 -4.91 14.42
C GLU A 299 37.83 -4.34 14.21
N ALA A 300 37.94 -3.05 13.90
CA ALA A 300 39.23 -2.38 13.80
C ALA A 300 39.98 -2.39 15.14
N LYS A 301 39.30 -2.11 16.25
CA LYS A 301 39.87 -2.17 17.61
C LYS A 301 40.31 -3.58 17.97
N ARG A 302 39.52 -4.59 17.65
CA ARG A 302 39.84 -6.01 17.84
C ARG A 302 41.11 -6.38 17.09
N LEU A 303 41.21 -6.08 15.80
CA LEU A 303 42.36 -6.38 14.97
C LEU A 303 43.64 -5.68 15.48
N LEU A 304 43.54 -4.41 15.90
CA LEU A 304 44.67 -3.67 16.47
C LEU A 304 45.17 -4.25 17.80
N SER A 305 44.29 -4.89 18.58
CA SER A 305 44.65 -5.53 19.85
C SER A 305 45.25 -6.93 19.66
N GLU A 306 44.72 -7.70 18.70
CA GLU A 306 45.15 -9.08 18.43
C GLU A 306 46.43 -9.16 17.59
N CYS A 307 46.67 -8.15 16.74
CA CYS A 307 47.79 -8.10 15.82
C CYS A 307 48.61 -6.82 16.00
N PRO A 308 49.59 -6.76 16.93
CA PRO A 308 50.33 -5.53 17.23
C PRO A 308 51.05 -4.89 16.04
N GLY A 309 51.34 -5.65 14.98
CA GLY A 309 51.99 -5.15 13.78
C GLY A 309 51.04 -4.61 12.70
N ILE A 310 49.73 -4.77 12.89
CA ILE A 310 48.75 -4.35 11.88
C ILE A 310 48.60 -2.82 11.90
N ARG A 311 48.44 -2.24 10.70
CA ARG A 311 48.15 -0.81 10.54
C ARG A 311 46.82 -0.66 9.78
N ILE A 312 46.04 0.32 10.21
CA ILE A 312 44.79 0.66 9.49
C ILE A 312 45.12 1.76 8.48
N GLY A 313 44.86 1.46 7.21
CA GLY A 313 44.96 2.42 6.12
C GLY A 313 43.63 2.94 5.67
N TYR A 314 43.61 4.11 5.05
CA TYR A 314 42.44 4.71 4.44
C TYR A 314 42.81 5.44 3.15
N PHE A 315 41.85 5.52 2.21
CA PHE A 315 42.01 6.35 1.02
C PHE A 315 41.72 7.82 1.36
N GLU A 316 42.34 8.75 0.63
CA GLU A 316 42.23 10.19 0.90
C GLU A 316 40.80 10.71 0.87
N ASP A 317 39.97 10.23 -0.04
CA ASP A 317 38.55 10.54 -0.16
C ASP A 317 37.69 10.00 1.03
N CYS A 318 38.23 9.04 1.81
CA CYS A 318 37.62 8.53 3.03
C CYS A 318 38.19 9.13 4.33
N SER A 319 39.05 10.13 4.24
CA SER A 319 39.82 10.71 5.35
C SER A 319 38.99 11.28 6.51
N GLN A 320 37.75 11.66 6.24
CA GLN A 320 36.78 12.21 7.21
C GLN A 320 35.72 11.20 7.67
N GLY A 321 35.90 9.91 7.37
CA GLY A 321 34.96 8.88 7.76
C GLY A 321 34.82 8.71 9.27
N GLU A 322 33.61 8.47 9.76
CA GLU A 322 33.25 8.29 11.18
C GLU A 322 34.13 7.23 11.87
N VAL A 323 34.48 6.14 11.15
CA VAL A 323 35.35 5.07 11.66
C VAL A 323 36.76 5.60 11.96
N LEU A 324 37.35 6.38 11.05
CA LEU A 324 38.67 6.95 11.20
C LEU A 324 38.73 7.99 12.33
N GLN A 325 37.67 8.81 12.45
CA GLN A 325 37.57 9.77 13.53
C GLN A 325 37.59 9.08 14.88
N ALA A 326 36.75 8.02 15.05
CA ALA A 326 36.71 7.25 16.29
C ALA A 326 38.07 6.60 16.65
N LEU A 327 38.86 6.17 15.64
CA LEU A 327 40.21 5.62 15.88
C LEU A 327 41.22 6.70 16.23
N ARG A 328 41.14 7.90 15.63
CA ARG A 328 41.99 9.05 15.95
C ARG A 328 41.75 9.58 17.36
N ASP A 329 40.51 9.67 17.80
CA ASP A 329 40.10 10.10 19.13
C ASP A 329 40.70 9.20 20.22
N GLU A 330 41.00 7.93 19.93
CA GLU A 330 41.69 6.99 20.81
C GLU A 330 43.21 6.93 20.56
N SER A 331 43.76 7.90 19.82
CA SER A 331 45.20 7.96 19.49
C SER A 331 45.73 6.70 18.80
N ARG A 332 44.87 6.00 18.03
CA ARG A 332 45.27 4.80 17.30
C ARG A 332 46.01 5.17 16.00
N PRO A 333 47.05 4.40 15.63
CA PRO A 333 47.81 4.68 14.43
C PRO A 333 46.99 4.41 13.18
N VAL A 334 46.70 5.46 12.41
CA VAL A 334 46.02 5.40 11.11
C VAL A 334 46.88 6.08 10.05
N ARG A 335 46.96 5.51 8.84
CA ARG A 335 47.80 6.02 7.75
C ARG A 335 46.95 6.21 6.50
N ALA A 336 47.15 7.31 5.78
CA ALA A 336 46.63 7.48 4.44
C ALA A 336 47.36 6.54 3.48
N LEU A 337 46.59 5.84 2.64
CA LEU A 337 47.05 5.03 1.54
C LEU A 337 46.97 5.87 0.28
N GLY A 338 48.09 6.22 -0.32
CA GLY A 338 48.10 6.79 -1.67
C GLY A 338 47.70 5.71 -2.70
N TYR A 339 47.33 6.14 -3.90
CA TYR A 339 46.96 5.24 -5.02
C TYR A 339 48.07 4.21 -5.38
N ALA A 340 49.32 4.50 -5.02
CA ALA A 340 50.45 3.62 -5.24
C ALA A 340 50.59 2.48 -4.22
N GLY A 341 49.87 2.52 -3.11
CA GLY A 341 49.93 1.51 -2.04
C GLY A 341 49.15 0.23 -2.26
N TYR A 342 48.57 0.04 -3.46
CA TYR A 342 47.88 -1.20 -3.81
C TYR A 342 48.81 -2.34 -4.26
N TYR A 343 50.12 -2.06 -4.38
CA TYR A 343 51.10 -3.00 -4.94
C TYR A 343 52.31 -3.28 -4.00
N GLU A 344 52.21 -2.87 -2.74
CA GLU A 344 53.10 -3.29 -1.68
C GLU A 344 52.29 -4.06 -0.60
#